data_a2e9d8455600b8e916e54d1a169b3205
#
_entry.id   a2e9d8455600b8e916e54d1a169b3205
#
_cell.length_a   1.000
_cell.length_b   1.000
_cell.length_c   1.000
_cell.angle_alpha   90.00
_cell.angle_beta   90.00
_cell.angle_gamma   90.00
#
_symmetry.space_group_name_H-M   'P 1'
#
loop_
_entity.id
_entity.type
_entity.pdbx_description
1 polymer ?
#
loop_
_entity_poly.entity_id
_entity_poly.type
_entity_poly.pdbx_seq_one_letter_code
_entity_poly.pdbx_strand_id
1 'polypeptide(L)'
;MKRIKSYYIVVLSISMLSFSMAQDSSIPDVVTKVATCAANWLKLETGTRAIGMGGAQVAAGRGVSGIPYNPASITFTDNQEGFMSQTNYVADISYNVLGYSRNLSGVDFVGLHVFTLDSGPMAVTNEFYPDGTGENFNFTAFCIRGTYARRLTDRLRLGATG
;
A
#
# COMPACT_ATOMS: atom_id res chain seq x y z
N MET A 1 -6.39 35.13 1.74
CA MET A 1 -4.97 34.69 1.67
C MET A 1 -4.36 34.20 2.99
N LYS A 2 -4.80 34.59 4.18
CA LYS A 2 -4.21 34.15 5.48
C LYS A 2 -4.57 32.70 5.88
N ARG A 3 -5.72 32.15 5.49
CA ARG A 3 -6.13 30.78 5.87
C ARG A 3 -5.36 29.66 5.15
N ILE A 4 -4.90 29.90 3.95
CA ILE A 4 -4.19 28.90 3.14
C ILE A 4 -2.78 28.59 3.73
N LYS A 5 -2.08 29.59 4.30
CA LYS A 5 -0.77 29.39 4.91
C LYS A 5 -0.81 28.49 6.16
N SER A 6 -1.91 28.47 6.91
CA SER A 6 -2.04 27.65 8.12
C SER A 6 -2.14 26.16 7.80
N TYR A 7 -2.76 25.78 6.71
CA TYR A 7 -2.89 24.37 6.30
C TYR A 7 -1.56 23.77 5.84
N TYR A 8 -0.70 24.55 5.18
CA TYR A 8 0.63 24.07 4.76
C TYR A 8 1.55 23.79 5.95
N ILE A 9 1.43 24.57 7.02
CA ILE A 9 2.22 24.37 8.24
C ILE A 9 1.77 23.09 8.95
N VAL A 10 0.49 22.81 9.02
CA VAL A 10 -0.06 21.59 9.64
C VAL A 10 0.33 20.34 8.84
N VAL A 11 0.25 20.38 7.52
CA VAL A 11 0.65 19.25 6.66
C VAL A 11 2.15 19.00 6.75
N LEU A 12 2.96 20.06 6.79
CA LEU A 12 4.41 19.95 6.93
C LEU A 12 4.82 19.42 8.31
N SER A 13 4.11 19.79 9.38
CA SER A 13 4.39 19.28 10.73
C SER A 13 4.01 17.80 10.90
N ILE A 14 2.94 17.34 10.25
CA ILE A 14 2.55 15.92 10.26
C ILE A 14 3.56 15.08 9.49
N SER A 15 4.13 15.58 8.40
CA SER A 15 5.16 14.86 7.64
C SER A 15 6.50 14.74 8.40
N MET A 16 6.80 15.67 9.31
CA MET A 16 8.00 15.59 10.14
C MET A 16 7.86 14.66 11.36
N LEU A 17 6.63 14.40 11.84
CA LEU A 17 6.42 13.45 12.95
C LEU A 17 6.67 11.99 12.53
N SER A 18 6.57 11.65 11.27
CA SER A 18 6.83 10.29 10.78
C SER A 18 8.32 9.92 10.72
N PHE A 19 9.22 10.88 10.90
CA PHE A 19 10.67 10.63 10.80
C PHE A 19 11.37 10.29 12.13
N SER A 20 10.65 10.37 13.27
CA SER A 20 11.27 10.27 14.59
C SER A 20 11.18 8.92 15.29
N MET A 21 10.61 7.87 14.66
CA MET A 21 10.37 6.57 15.30
C MET A 21 11.31 5.44 14.85
N ALA A 22 12.43 5.75 14.24
CA ALA A 22 13.36 4.72 13.76
C ALA A 22 14.77 4.92 14.32
N GLN A 23 14.93 4.82 15.64
CA GLN A 23 16.25 4.63 16.25
C GLN A 23 16.12 3.92 17.59
N ASP A 24 15.96 2.60 17.53
CA ASP A 24 16.45 1.73 18.58
C ASP A 24 17.50 0.81 17.94
N SER A 25 18.75 1.22 18.03
CA SER A 25 19.91 0.53 17.48
C SER A 25 20.53 -0.39 18.52
N SER A 26 19.79 -1.36 19.00
CA SER A 26 20.39 -2.55 19.58
C SER A 26 20.71 -3.50 18.41
N ILE A 27 21.89 -3.37 17.82
CA ILE A 27 22.40 -4.36 16.85
C ILE A 27 22.60 -5.66 17.63
N PRO A 28 21.84 -6.73 17.34
CA PRO A 28 22.06 -8.02 18.02
C PRO A 28 23.45 -8.53 17.66
N ASP A 29 24.16 -9.08 18.66
CA ASP A 29 25.50 -9.65 18.49
C ASP A 29 25.53 -10.83 17.48
N VAL A 30 24.36 -11.40 17.18
CA VAL A 30 24.16 -12.42 16.13
C VAL A 30 23.15 -11.92 15.12
N VAL A 31 23.62 -11.58 13.94
CA VAL A 31 22.77 -11.21 12.80
C VAL A 31 22.14 -12.47 12.23
N THR A 32 20.92 -12.78 12.63
CA THR A 32 20.12 -13.80 11.94
C THR A 32 19.57 -13.20 10.66
N LYS A 33 19.74 -13.89 9.53
CA LYS A 33 19.18 -13.48 8.23
C LYS A 33 17.67 -13.75 8.11
N VAL A 34 17.02 -14.20 9.19
CA VAL A 34 15.59 -14.48 9.24
C VAL A 34 14.84 -13.16 9.34
N ALA A 35 13.86 -12.98 8.49
CA ALA A 35 12.99 -11.79 8.41
C ALA A 35 13.75 -10.45 8.21
N THR A 36 14.85 -10.45 7.47
CA THR A 36 15.65 -9.26 7.18
C THR A 36 14.94 -8.25 6.25
N CYS A 37 13.91 -8.67 5.52
CA CYS A 37 13.13 -7.82 4.63
C CYS A 37 11.71 -7.68 5.16
N ALA A 38 11.39 -6.50 5.69
CA ALA A 38 10.02 -6.17 6.09
C ALA A 38 9.13 -5.88 4.87
N ALA A 39 7.83 -6.19 5.02
CA ALA A 39 6.77 -5.76 4.11
C ALA A 39 6.95 -6.16 2.62
N ASN A 40 7.64 -7.27 2.30
CA ASN A 40 7.78 -7.77 0.94
C ASN A 40 6.44 -8.03 0.23
N TRP A 41 5.40 -8.32 0.99
CA TRP A 41 4.04 -8.52 0.50
C TRP A 41 3.43 -7.26 -0.14
N LEU A 42 3.96 -6.06 0.14
CA LEU A 42 3.55 -4.82 -0.52
C LEU A 42 3.96 -4.75 -1.99
N LYS A 43 4.82 -5.67 -2.44
CA LYS A 43 5.20 -5.82 -3.86
C LYS A 43 4.21 -6.65 -4.67
N LEU A 44 3.22 -7.27 -4.01
CA LEU A 44 2.19 -8.04 -4.71
C LEU A 44 1.35 -7.08 -5.57
N GLU A 45 1.14 -7.50 -6.81
CA GLU A 45 0.35 -6.75 -7.77
C GLU A 45 -1.12 -6.73 -7.36
N THR A 46 -1.73 -5.56 -7.39
CA THR A 46 -3.12 -5.36 -7.00
C THR A 46 -4.00 -5.08 -8.21
N GLY A 47 -5.04 -5.89 -8.36
CA GLY A 47 -6.00 -5.77 -9.45
C GLY A 47 -5.61 -6.55 -10.71
N THR A 48 -6.61 -7.11 -11.35
CA THR A 48 -6.48 -8.02 -12.50
C THR A 48 -5.76 -7.38 -13.69
N ARG A 49 -6.00 -6.08 -13.91
CA ARG A 49 -5.33 -5.35 -14.99
C ARG A 49 -3.83 -5.26 -14.79
N ALA A 50 -3.37 -4.93 -13.57
CA ALA A 50 -1.95 -4.83 -13.25
C ALA A 50 -1.27 -6.20 -13.38
N ILE A 51 -1.90 -7.26 -12.87
CA ILE A 51 -1.42 -8.63 -12.99
C ILE A 51 -1.30 -9.03 -14.46
N GLY A 52 -2.34 -8.78 -15.27
CA GLY A 52 -2.33 -9.09 -16.70
C GLY A 52 -1.29 -8.31 -17.52
N MET A 53 -0.82 -7.17 -17.00
CA MET A 53 0.23 -6.34 -17.62
C MET A 53 1.63 -6.62 -17.02
N GLY A 54 1.78 -7.66 -16.18
CA GLY A 54 3.04 -7.96 -15.50
C GLY A 54 3.55 -6.82 -14.61
N GLY A 55 2.65 -6.08 -13.94
CA GLY A 55 2.99 -4.95 -13.09
C GLY A 55 3.27 -3.63 -13.81
N ALA A 56 3.16 -3.55 -15.12
CA ALA A 56 3.44 -2.34 -15.90
C ALA A 56 2.33 -1.28 -15.74
N GLN A 57 1.98 -0.93 -14.48
CA GLN A 57 0.86 -0.07 -14.13
C GLN A 57 1.27 1.37 -13.76
N VAL A 58 2.54 1.65 -13.54
CA VAL A 58 3.02 2.97 -13.07
C VAL A 58 2.56 4.13 -13.95
N ALA A 59 2.63 3.97 -15.26
CA ALA A 59 2.18 4.97 -16.23
C ALA A 59 0.76 4.72 -16.76
N ALA A 60 0.32 3.45 -16.75
CA ALA A 60 -0.97 3.04 -17.29
C ALA A 60 -2.10 3.09 -16.25
N GLY A 61 -1.78 3.19 -14.95
CA GLY A 61 -2.74 3.26 -13.85
C GLY A 61 -3.59 4.52 -13.94
N ARG A 62 -4.90 4.37 -13.82
CA ARG A 62 -5.87 5.46 -13.76
C ARG A 62 -6.84 5.20 -12.63
N GLY A 63 -7.22 6.30 -11.95
CA GLY A 63 -8.16 6.23 -10.85
C GLY A 63 -7.57 5.53 -9.60
N VAL A 64 -8.44 5.00 -8.78
CA VAL A 64 -8.11 4.44 -7.47
C VAL A 64 -7.26 3.16 -7.56
N SER A 65 -7.43 2.35 -8.59
CA SER A 65 -6.65 1.12 -8.80
C SER A 65 -5.17 1.38 -9.08
N GLY A 66 -4.82 2.61 -9.44
CA GLY A 66 -3.44 3.04 -9.68
C GLY A 66 -2.68 3.49 -8.43
N ILE A 67 -3.34 3.68 -7.28
CA ILE A 67 -2.72 4.20 -6.04
C ILE A 67 -1.44 3.46 -5.65
N PRO A 68 -1.39 2.11 -5.65
CA PRO A 68 -0.19 1.37 -5.24
C PRO A 68 1.02 1.61 -6.13
N TYR A 69 0.82 2.04 -7.36
CA TYR A 69 1.84 2.20 -8.39
C TYR A 69 2.23 3.67 -8.60
N ASN A 70 1.23 4.54 -8.61
CA ASN A 70 1.43 5.97 -8.87
C ASN A 70 0.31 6.78 -8.19
N PRO A 71 0.61 7.50 -7.11
CA PRO A 71 -0.40 8.30 -6.39
C PRO A 71 -1.13 9.32 -7.27
N ALA A 72 -0.46 9.86 -8.28
CA ALA A 72 -1.08 10.82 -9.19
C ALA A 72 -2.20 10.23 -10.06
N SER A 73 -2.34 8.90 -10.09
CA SER A 73 -3.39 8.20 -10.86
C SER A 73 -4.80 8.60 -10.45
N ILE A 74 -5.03 8.97 -9.17
CA ILE A 74 -6.35 9.40 -8.69
C ILE A 74 -6.84 10.71 -9.31
N THR A 75 -5.95 11.49 -9.94
CA THR A 75 -6.34 12.71 -10.67
C THR A 75 -7.14 12.42 -11.95
N PHE A 76 -7.28 11.16 -12.33
CA PHE A 76 -8.15 10.71 -13.41
C PHE A 76 -9.56 10.33 -12.94
N THR A 77 -9.84 10.39 -11.63
CA THR A 77 -11.19 10.20 -11.08
C THR A 77 -12.07 11.39 -11.46
N ASP A 78 -13.22 11.16 -12.11
CA ASP A 78 -14.11 12.25 -12.51
C ASP A 78 -14.78 12.89 -11.28
N ASN A 79 -15.51 12.14 -10.49
CA ASN A 79 -16.17 12.62 -9.27
C ASN A 79 -15.76 11.77 -8.07
N GLN A 80 -16.10 10.50 -8.08
CA GLN A 80 -15.73 9.51 -7.07
C GLN A 80 -15.59 8.14 -7.72
N GLU A 81 -14.70 7.33 -7.19
CA GLU A 81 -14.43 5.99 -7.70
C GLU A 81 -14.17 5.03 -6.54
N GLY A 82 -14.81 3.86 -6.59
CA GLY A 82 -14.57 2.75 -5.68
C GLY A 82 -13.91 1.60 -6.42
N PHE A 83 -13.00 0.91 -5.76
CA PHE A 83 -12.32 -0.25 -6.28
C PHE A 83 -12.28 -1.35 -5.22
N MET A 84 -12.60 -2.57 -5.61
CA MET A 84 -12.45 -3.74 -4.77
C MET A 84 -11.86 -4.88 -5.61
N SER A 85 -10.91 -5.58 -5.04
CA SER A 85 -10.30 -6.76 -5.66
C SER A 85 -10.00 -7.80 -4.60
N GLN A 86 -10.33 -9.04 -4.89
CA GLN A 86 -9.94 -10.20 -4.11
C GLN A 86 -9.12 -11.12 -5.00
N THR A 87 -8.01 -11.59 -4.51
CA THR A 87 -7.10 -12.47 -5.23
C THR A 87 -6.78 -13.67 -4.36
N ASN A 88 -7.08 -14.86 -4.87
CA ASN A 88 -6.60 -16.11 -4.30
C ASN A 88 -5.30 -16.46 -5.02
N TYR A 89 -4.24 -16.55 -4.26
CA TYR A 89 -2.90 -16.84 -4.75
C TYR A 89 -2.52 -18.29 -4.50
N VAL A 90 -1.29 -18.68 -4.79
CA VAL A 90 -0.82 -20.05 -4.53
C VAL A 90 -0.71 -20.32 -3.03
N ALA A 91 -0.77 -21.59 -2.63
CA ALA A 91 -0.62 -22.06 -1.25
C ALA A 91 -1.60 -21.41 -0.25
N ASP A 92 -2.87 -21.29 -0.64
CA ASP A 92 -3.97 -20.73 0.15
C ASP A 92 -3.76 -19.26 0.61
N ILE A 93 -2.75 -18.59 0.08
CA ILE A 93 -2.55 -17.17 0.30
C ILE A 93 -3.69 -16.41 -0.39
N SER A 94 -4.34 -15.52 0.33
CA SER A 94 -5.35 -14.64 -0.22
C SER A 94 -5.07 -13.18 0.15
N TYR A 95 -5.43 -12.28 -0.73
CA TYR A 95 -5.37 -10.87 -0.40
C TYR A 95 -6.55 -10.08 -0.96
N ASN A 96 -6.95 -9.09 -0.22
CA ASN A 96 -8.06 -8.22 -0.55
C ASN A 96 -7.58 -6.78 -0.64
N VAL A 97 -8.14 -6.06 -1.58
CA VAL A 97 -7.86 -4.65 -1.82
C VAL A 97 -9.17 -3.90 -1.85
N LEU A 98 -9.24 -2.83 -1.08
CA LEU A 98 -10.33 -1.88 -1.13
C LEU A 98 -9.75 -0.49 -1.35
N GLY A 99 -10.29 0.25 -2.30
CA GLY A 99 -9.88 1.60 -2.59
C GLY A 99 -11.05 2.53 -2.83
N TYR A 100 -10.88 3.79 -2.45
CA TYR A 100 -11.81 4.86 -2.72
C TYR A 100 -11.07 6.13 -3.08
N SER A 101 -11.52 6.84 -4.09
CA SER A 101 -10.98 8.16 -4.42
C SER A 101 -12.11 9.15 -4.71
N ARG A 102 -11.83 10.42 -4.45
CA ARG A 102 -12.77 11.51 -4.65
C ARG A 102 -12.07 12.75 -5.18
N ASN A 103 -12.72 13.37 -6.15
CA ASN A 103 -12.38 14.69 -6.65
C ASN A 103 -12.99 15.75 -5.71
N LEU A 104 -12.18 16.65 -5.16
CA LEU A 104 -12.64 17.70 -4.25
C LEU A 104 -12.95 19.00 -4.96
N SER A 105 -12.14 19.39 -5.96
CA SER A 105 -12.22 20.72 -6.58
C SER A 105 -11.94 20.73 -8.09
N GLY A 106 -11.86 19.55 -8.71
CA GLY A 106 -11.42 19.41 -10.12
C GLY A 106 -9.90 19.50 -10.30
N VAL A 107 -9.20 20.00 -9.27
CA VAL A 107 -7.74 20.13 -9.22
C VAL A 107 -7.14 19.25 -8.13
N ASP A 108 -7.83 19.14 -7.00
CA ASP A 108 -7.38 18.42 -5.80
C ASP A 108 -8.17 17.12 -5.64
N PHE A 109 -7.47 16.04 -5.35
CA PHE A 109 -8.00 14.69 -5.24
C PHE A 109 -7.49 14.02 -3.97
N VAL A 110 -8.36 13.25 -3.35
CA VAL A 110 -8.01 12.41 -2.19
C VAL A 110 -8.35 10.96 -2.47
N GLY A 111 -7.59 10.06 -1.90
CA GLY A 111 -7.82 8.64 -1.99
C GLY A 111 -7.48 7.91 -0.71
N LEU A 112 -8.15 6.79 -0.50
CA LEU A 112 -7.88 5.83 0.55
C LEU A 112 -7.71 4.46 -0.10
N HIS A 113 -6.72 3.70 0.36
CA HIS A 113 -6.47 2.36 -0.13
C HIS A 113 -6.13 1.46 1.04
N VAL A 114 -6.82 0.33 1.14
CA VAL A 114 -6.62 -0.68 2.16
C VAL A 114 -6.22 -1.99 1.48
N PHE A 115 -5.17 -2.60 1.97
CA PHE A 115 -4.70 -3.90 1.52
C PHE A 115 -4.62 -4.84 2.72
N THR A 116 -5.18 -6.03 2.60
CA THR A 116 -5.10 -7.09 3.61
C THR A 116 -4.59 -8.36 2.96
N LEU A 117 -3.70 -9.08 3.64
CA LEU A 117 -3.16 -10.35 3.22
C LEU A 117 -3.33 -11.37 4.33
N ASP A 118 -3.73 -12.57 3.97
CA ASP A 118 -3.79 -13.75 4.81
C ASP A 118 -3.04 -14.89 4.12
N SER A 119 -2.12 -15.52 4.85
CA SER A 119 -1.31 -16.61 4.31
C SER A 119 -2.00 -17.97 4.30
N GLY A 120 -3.19 -18.04 4.93
CA GLY A 120 -3.78 -19.33 5.26
C GLY A 120 -2.97 -20.10 6.34
N PRO A 121 -3.45 -21.26 6.76
CA PRO A 121 -2.77 -22.09 7.75
C PRO A 121 -1.53 -22.74 7.13
N MET A 122 -0.38 -22.54 7.77
CA MET A 122 0.89 -23.17 7.41
C MET A 122 1.31 -24.14 8.52
N ALA A 123 1.66 -25.37 8.17
CA ALA A 123 2.12 -26.37 9.14
C ALA A 123 3.47 -25.95 9.73
N VAL A 124 3.58 -26.06 11.06
CA VAL A 124 4.85 -25.90 11.74
C VAL A 124 5.67 -27.18 11.53
N THR A 125 6.82 -27.06 10.91
CA THR A 125 7.76 -28.17 10.66
C THR A 125 9.05 -27.97 11.43
N ASN A 126 9.72 -29.06 11.79
CA ASN A 126 11.05 -29.03 12.36
C ASN A 126 11.88 -30.20 11.81
N GLU A 127 13.15 -30.28 12.22
CA GLU A 127 14.09 -31.30 11.74
C GLU A 127 13.62 -32.75 12.03
N PHE A 128 12.85 -32.96 13.10
CA PHE A 128 12.35 -34.28 13.51
C PHE A 128 10.96 -34.61 12.91
N TYR A 129 10.20 -33.59 12.52
CA TYR A 129 8.85 -33.72 11.96
C TYR A 129 8.71 -32.87 10.69
N PRO A 130 9.32 -33.33 9.57
CA PRO A 130 9.30 -32.58 8.31
C PRO A 130 7.90 -32.47 7.68
N ASP A 131 7.00 -33.40 7.99
CA ASP A 131 5.61 -33.41 7.51
C ASP A 131 4.66 -32.55 8.37
N GLY A 132 5.15 -32.01 9.48
CA GLY A 132 4.43 -31.15 10.39
C GLY A 132 4.39 -31.66 11.83
N THR A 133 4.43 -30.77 12.80
CA THR A 133 4.31 -31.05 14.25
C THR A 133 2.86 -31.25 14.70
N GLY A 134 1.88 -31.02 13.83
CA GLY A 134 0.45 -30.96 14.15
C GLY A 134 -0.04 -29.57 14.53
N GLU A 135 0.87 -28.62 14.66
CA GLU A 135 0.54 -27.20 14.88
C GLU A 135 0.52 -26.43 13.55
N ASN A 136 -0.33 -25.42 13.49
CA ASN A 136 -0.39 -24.51 12.36
C ASN A 136 -0.18 -23.07 12.83
N PHE A 137 0.43 -22.27 11.99
CA PHE A 137 0.50 -20.82 12.15
C PHE A 137 -0.06 -20.14 10.91
N ASN A 138 -0.54 -18.94 11.05
CA ASN A 138 -0.92 -18.09 9.93
C ASN A 138 -0.28 -16.71 10.07
N PHE A 139 -0.06 -16.07 8.93
CA PHE A 139 0.47 -14.73 8.85
C PHE A 139 -0.59 -13.81 8.22
N THR A 140 -0.98 -12.78 8.96
CA THR A 140 -1.91 -11.76 8.46
C THR A 140 -1.21 -10.42 8.45
N ALA A 141 -1.34 -9.69 7.35
CA ALA A 141 -0.80 -8.35 7.22
C ALA A 141 -1.85 -7.39 6.68
N PHE A 142 -1.77 -6.14 7.07
CA PHE A 142 -2.63 -5.10 6.53
C PHE A 142 -1.84 -3.81 6.30
N CYS A 143 -2.29 -3.03 5.33
CA CYS A 143 -1.75 -1.72 5.03
C CYS A 143 -2.90 -0.76 4.70
N ILE A 144 -2.86 0.42 5.28
CA ILE A 144 -3.78 1.51 4.97
C ILE A 144 -2.95 2.65 4.40
N ARG A 145 -3.36 3.16 3.25
CA ARG A 145 -2.68 4.26 2.55
C ARG A 145 -3.64 5.42 2.36
N GLY A 146 -3.24 6.60 2.81
CA GLY A 146 -3.89 7.86 2.46
C GLY A 146 -3.15 8.51 1.29
N THR A 147 -3.88 8.95 0.27
CA THR A 147 -3.31 9.54 -0.93
C THR A 147 -3.89 10.94 -1.15
N TYR A 148 -3.02 11.88 -1.46
CA TYR A 148 -3.41 13.19 -1.97
C TYR A 148 -2.73 13.43 -3.31
N ALA A 149 -3.49 13.93 -4.28
CA ALA A 149 -2.94 14.28 -5.58
C ALA A 149 -3.51 15.59 -6.09
N ARG A 150 -2.72 16.28 -6.89
CA ARG A 150 -3.09 17.56 -7.48
C ARG A 150 -2.73 17.61 -8.96
N ARG A 151 -3.69 18.06 -9.77
CA ARG A 151 -3.49 18.39 -11.18
C ARG A 151 -2.92 19.81 -11.28
N LEU A 152 -1.66 19.94 -11.66
CA LEU A 152 -1.01 21.24 -11.84
C LEU A 152 -1.26 21.80 -13.22
N THR A 153 -1.16 20.96 -14.24
CA THR A 153 -1.47 21.28 -15.64
C THR A 153 -2.15 20.07 -16.28
N ASP A 154 -2.55 20.20 -17.54
CA ASP A 154 -3.13 19.07 -18.30
C ASP A 154 -2.17 17.88 -18.42
N ARG A 155 -0.86 18.15 -18.38
CA ARG A 155 0.21 17.15 -18.57
C ARG A 155 0.97 16.81 -17.28
N LEU A 156 0.90 17.68 -16.27
CA LEU A 156 1.64 17.49 -15.01
C LEU A 156 0.68 17.26 -13.85
N ARG A 157 0.84 16.13 -13.20
CA ARG A 157 0.07 15.71 -12.04
C ARG A 157 1.02 15.21 -10.96
N LEU A 158 0.83 15.65 -9.75
CA LEU A 158 1.63 15.23 -8.61
C LEU A 158 0.74 14.53 -7.60
N GLY A 159 1.29 13.53 -6.94
CA GLY A 159 0.61 12.81 -5.87
C GLY A 159 1.61 12.30 -4.84
N ALA A 160 1.13 12.20 -3.61
CA ALA A 160 1.85 11.59 -2.51
C ALA A 160 0.93 10.62 -1.76
N THR A 161 1.52 9.54 -1.26
CA THR A 161 0.85 8.51 -0.46
C THR A 161 1.66 8.28 0.81
N GLY A 162 0.98 8.15 1.95
CA GLY A 162 1.56 7.81 3.23
C GLY A 162 0.72 6.76 3.94
#